data_4ffd691cdbc27e5aa7de772003c931e6
#
_entry.id   4ffd691cdbc27e5aa7de772003c931e6
#
_cell.length_a   1.000
_cell.length_b   1.000
_cell.length_c   1.000
_cell.angle_alpha   90.00
_cell.angle_beta   90.00
_cell.angle_gamma   90.00
#
_symmetry.space_group_name_H-M   'P 1'
#
loop_
_entity.id
_entity.type
_entity.pdbx_description
1 polymer ?
#
loop_
_entity_poly.entity_id
_entity_poly.type
_entity_poly.pdbx_seq_one_letter_code
_entity_poly.pdbx_strand_id
1 'polypeptide(L)'
;MSTRLASALLLAATIAHASVTPGTNVGGKRSPSKWYHEEDHLAYSLFRRAGSNDGVVYAPIGTPEWSAGFPADQASTTNMPQAWVDALNAMVLAGQIPDIPVSTSVNGQNPTYPSGYDPNSAQVCSSTYKCAAPGDIWDAPNGTIALSFDDGPLPPSNVLYEFLAKNNEHATHFFIGQNILQNPQQFDMVFNTNQDDIAVHTWTHPYMTTKTNTEILAELGWTIWLIHNSTGGRLPRFWRPPYGDSDMRVRAVAKEVFGLTTVIWNQDTNDWTLNEISPATTPEQIASQMQTWLTGPKSPGLIILEHELSDLAVQTFVDAYPVMVSNGWNRVSLAQMDGLGSYQNAMNSTSPVTPAQVGDITVKPPQASTSAPHTQGSSASGSPSASHSSSSHGASGSPQANQKSGAEHFSAASLVLSGVVAAMAAVAGSVLS
;
A
#
# COMPACT_ATOMS: atom_id res chain seq x y z
N MET A 1 79.31 9.54 37.20
CA MET A 1 79.30 8.13 37.56
C MET A 1 77.99 7.85 38.26
N SER A 2 77.09 7.20 37.57
CA SER A 2 76.07 6.31 38.07
C SER A 2 75.04 6.10 37.00
N THR A 3 75.16 5.03 36.31
CA THR A 3 74.22 4.51 35.29
C THR A 3 72.95 4.02 35.96
N ARG A 4 71.79 4.52 35.50
CA ARG A 4 70.49 3.93 35.83
C ARG A 4 69.95 3.18 34.58
N LEU A 5 69.89 1.85 34.69
CA LEU A 5 69.13 1.02 33.74
C LEU A 5 67.66 1.26 33.90
N ALA A 6 67.01 1.53 32.77
CA ALA A 6 65.54 1.53 32.65
C ALA A 6 65.14 0.16 32.09
N SER A 7 64.42 -0.63 32.91
CA SER A 7 63.79 -1.89 32.49
C SER A 7 62.49 -1.58 31.76
N ALA A 8 62.43 -1.93 30.48
CA ALA A 8 61.21 -1.92 29.71
C ALA A 8 60.44 -3.23 29.95
N LEU A 9 59.25 -3.10 30.52
CA LEU A 9 58.29 -4.19 30.67
C LEU A 9 57.50 -4.35 29.35
N LEU A 10 57.78 -5.43 28.65
CA LEU A 10 56.96 -5.81 27.46
C LEU A 10 55.71 -6.52 27.98
N LEU A 11 54.55 -5.87 27.82
CA LEU A 11 53.24 -6.48 28.07
C LEU A 11 52.81 -7.19 26.77
N ALA A 12 52.89 -8.50 26.74
CA ALA A 12 52.39 -9.34 25.66
C ALA A 12 50.87 -9.46 25.82
N ALA A 13 50.09 -8.75 24.97
CA ALA A 13 48.67 -8.97 24.88
C ALA A 13 48.39 -10.23 24.04
N THR A 14 47.97 -11.28 24.70
CA THR A 14 47.42 -12.46 24.03
C THR A 14 46.05 -12.16 23.48
N ILE A 15 45.98 -12.02 22.17
CA ILE A 15 44.68 -11.94 21.44
C ILE A 15 44.12 -13.38 21.42
N ALA A 16 43.13 -13.62 22.25
CA ALA A 16 42.30 -14.82 22.16
C ALA A 16 41.46 -14.76 20.90
N HIS A 17 41.82 -15.50 19.88
CA HIS A 17 40.96 -15.77 18.75
C HIS A 17 39.82 -16.67 19.21
N ALA A 18 38.64 -16.08 19.45
CA ALA A 18 37.42 -16.86 19.56
C ALA A 18 37.09 -17.41 18.16
N SER A 19 37.34 -18.69 17.96
CA SER A 19 36.84 -19.43 16.82
C SER A 19 35.33 -19.48 16.93
N VAL A 20 34.67 -18.65 16.10
CA VAL A 20 33.24 -18.75 15.87
C VAL A 20 33.01 -20.03 15.06
N THR A 21 32.59 -21.08 15.73
CA THR A 21 32.00 -22.24 15.09
C THR A 21 30.73 -21.74 14.38
N PRO A 22 30.52 -22.08 13.09
CA PRO A 22 29.25 -21.83 12.46
C PRO A 22 28.18 -22.65 13.18
N GLY A 23 27.44 -22.01 14.07
CA GLY A 23 26.24 -22.61 14.63
C GLY A 23 25.30 -22.89 13.48
N THR A 24 24.95 -24.16 13.32
CA THR A 24 23.82 -24.56 12.48
C THR A 24 22.58 -23.81 12.97
N ASN A 25 22.27 -22.71 12.29
CA ASN A 25 21.00 -22.01 12.45
C ASN A 25 19.90 -22.94 11.94
N VAL A 26 19.39 -23.77 12.84
CA VAL A 26 18.06 -24.35 12.64
C VAL A 26 17.12 -23.16 12.78
N GLY A 27 16.80 -22.53 11.62
CA GLY A 27 15.93 -21.38 11.53
C GLY A 27 14.57 -21.74 12.09
N GLY A 28 14.38 -21.52 13.37
CA GLY A 28 13.06 -21.42 13.98
C GLY A 28 12.33 -20.29 13.28
N LYS A 29 11.24 -20.63 12.61
CA LYS A 29 10.31 -19.69 11.96
C LYS A 29 9.82 -18.71 13.01
N ARG A 30 10.43 -17.52 13.10
CA ARG A 30 9.97 -16.47 14.01
C ARG A 30 8.76 -15.81 13.34
N SER A 31 7.60 -15.86 13.99
CA SER A 31 6.49 -14.95 13.68
C SER A 31 6.89 -13.53 14.06
N PRO A 32 6.27 -12.49 13.45
CA PRO A 32 6.44 -11.11 13.87
C PRO A 32 6.29 -10.94 15.37
N SER A 33 7.05 -10.00 15.96
CA SER A 33 7.06 -9.78 17.42
C SER A 33 5.74 -9.24 17.94
N LYS A 34 4.93 -8.62 17.07
CA LYS A 34 3.58 -8.15 17.37
C LYS A 34 2.60 -8.68 16.34
N TRP A 35 1.56 -9.29 16.83
CA TRP A 35 0.37 -9.61 16.05
C TRP A 35 -0.53 -8.38 15.96
N TYR A 36 -1.60 -8.46 15.19
CA TYR A 36 -2.62 -7.48 14.94
C TYR A 36 -3.06 -6.68 16.21
N HIS A 37 -3.70 -7.36 17.15
CA HIS A 37 -4.11 -6.81 18.45
C HIS A 37 -3.91 -7.87 19.55
N GLU A 38 -3.90 -7.42 20.81
CA GLU A 38 -3.93 -8.33 21.96
C GLU A 38 -5.32 -8.97 22.09
N GLU A 39 -5.41 -10.12 22.77
CA GLU A 39 -6.63 -10.94 22.82
C GLU A 39 -7.84 -10.23 23.47
N ASP A 40 -7.59 -9.26 24.34
CA ASP A 40 -8.62 -8.46 25.00
C ASP A 40 -9.09 -7.25 24.19
N HIS A 41 -8.47 -6.98 23.05
CA HIS A 41 -8.86 -5.88 22.18
C HIS A 41 -10.15 -6.20 21.42
N LEU A 42 -11.07 -5.22 21.34
CA LEU A 42 -12.41 -5.42 20.75
C LEU A 42 -12.39 -5.84 19.28
N ALA A 43 -11.38 -5.41 18.50
CA ALA A 43 -11.21 -5.80 17.11
C ALA A 43 -10.34 -7.07 16.93
N TYR A 44 -9.88 -7.72 18.00
CA TYR A 44 -8.99 -8.89 17.91
C TYR A 44 -9.50 -10.00 16.98
N SER A 45 -10.81 -10.22 16.99
CA SER A 45 -11.43 -11.27 16.20
C SER A 45 -11.48 -10.97 14.69
N LEU A 46 -11.21 -9.73 14.27
CA LEU A 46 -11.31 -9.32 12.87
C LEU A 46 -10.32 -10.10 11.97
N PHE A 47 -9.06 -10.20 12.42
CA PHE A 47 -8.06 -11.02 11.76
C PHE A 47 -7.81 -12.29 12.57
N ARG A 48 -8.82 -13.14 12.64
CA ARG A 48 -8.72 -14.39 13.40
C ARG A 48 -7.61 -15.26 12.84
N ARG A 49 -6.70 -15.69 13.72
CA ARG A 49 -5.72 -16.73 13.37
C ARG A 49 -6.46 -18.00 12.98
N ALA A 50 -6.21 -18.48 11.79
CA ALA A 50 -6.60 -19.81 11.35
C ALA A 50 -5.53 -20.82 11.82
N GLY A 51 -5.88 -22.06 11.99
CA GLY A 51 -4.94 -23.10 12.41
C GLY A 51 -3.76 -23.28 11.43
N SER A 52 -3.79 -24.35 10.63
CA SER A 52 -2.76 -24.58 9.59
C SER A 52 -3.10 -23.94 8.24
N ASN A 53 -4.31 -23.40 8.08
CA ASN A 53 -4.86 -22.85 6.84
C ASN A 53 -5.93 -21.81 7.23
N ASP A 54 -6.02 -20.71 6.49
CA ASP A 54 -7.04 -19.67 6.65
C ASP A 54 -8.35 -20.00 5.94
N GLY A 55 -8.41 -21.13 5.21
CA GLY A 55 -9.56 -21.55 4.43
C GLY A 55 -9.73 -20.80 3.10
N VAL A 56 -8.79 -19.93 2.74
CA VAL A 56 -8.82 -19.16 1.47
C VAL A 56 -8.11 -19.93 0.37
N VAL A 57 -8.72 -19.99 -0.80
CA VAL A 57 -8.07 -20.42 -2.04
C VAL A 57 -7.65 -19.16 -2.79
N TYR A 58 -6.35 -18.88 -2.79
CA TYR A 58 -5.78 -17.73 -3.49
C TYR A 58 -5.77 -17.98 -4.99
N ALA A 59 -6.60 -17.25 -5.72
CA ALA A 59 -6.61 -17.30 -7.18
C ALA A 59 -5.34 -16.62 -7.74
N PRO A 60 -4.82 -17.09 -8.89
CA PRO A 60 -3.67 -16.45 -9.52
C PRO A 60 -3.94 -14.99 -9.85
N ILE A 61 -2.97 -14.14 -9.58
CA ILE A 61 -3.05 -12.69 -9.80
C ILE A 61 -3.41 -12.40 -11.25
N GLY A 62 -4.34 -11.46 -11.47
CA GLY A 62 -4.80 -11.05 -12.80
C GLY A 62 -5.88 -11.94 -13.43
N THR A 63 -6.31 -13.02 -12.73
CA THR A 63 -7.45 -13.82 -13.22
C THR A 63 -8.80 -13.18 -12.84
N PRO A 64 -9.88 -13.49 -13.56
CA PRO A 64 -11.23 -13.04 -13.17
C PRO A 64 -11.62 -13.46 -11.75
N GLU A 65 -11.21 -14.64 -11.32
CA GLU A 65 -11.46 -15.16 -9.97
C GLU A 65 -10.72 -14.36 -8.90
N TRP A 66 -9.52 -13.87 -9.21
CA TRP A 66 -8.74 -13.03 -8.31
C TRP A 66 -9.38 -11.66 -8.11
N SER A 67 -9.87 -11.03 -9.18
CA SER A 67 -10.49 -9.71 -9.13
C SER A 67 -11.95 -9.73 -8.67
N ALA A 68 -12.58 -10.93 -8.66
CA ALA A 68 -13.99 -11.06 -8.31
C ALA A 68 -14.27 -10.60 -6.86
N GLY A 69 -15.30 -9.76 -6.72
CA GLY A 69 -15.75 -9.27 -5.40
C GLY A 69 -15.09 -7.98 -4.91
N PHE A 70 -14.04 -7.51 -5.57
CA PHE A 70 -13.45 -6.22 -5.28
C PHE A 70 -14.18 -5.08 -6.00
N PRO A 71 -14.26 -3.87 -5.39
CA PRO A 71 -14.84 -2.71 -6.07
C PRO A 71 -14.03 -2.35 -7.33
N ALA A 72 -14.71 -2.11 -8.45
CA ALA A 72 -14.03 -1.72 -9.69
C ALA A 72 -13.57 -0.24 -9.68
N ASP A 73 -14.34 0.61 -9.01
CA ASP A 73 -14.11 2.06 -8.97
C ASP A 73 -13.92 2.54 -7.53
N GLN A 74 -14.94 3.17 -6.94
CA GLN A 74 -14.87 3.71 -5.58
C GLN A 74 -14.86 2.59 -4.52
N ALA A 75 -14.20 2.84 -3.40
CA ALA A 75 -14.24 1.95 -2.25
C ALA A 75 -15.70 1.75 -1.78
N SER A 76 -16.27 0.58 -2.05
CA SER A 76 -17.68 0.32 -1.72
C SER A 76 -17.91 0.27 -0.23
N THR A 77 -18.84 1.10 0.26
CA THR A 77 -19.28 1.09 1.66
C THR A 77 -20.46 0.15 1.92
N THR A 78 -21.11 -0.35 0.89
CA THR A 78 -22.34 -1.17 1.00
C THR A 78 -22.06 -2.68 1.02
N ASN A 79 -20.95 -3.11 0.42
CA ASN A 79 -20.61 -4.52 0.25
C ASN A 79 -19.41 -4.95 1.12
N MET A 80 -19.02 -4.13 2.09
CA MET A 80 -17.96 -4.49 3.02
C MET A 80 -18.35 -5.71 3.87
N PRO A 81 -17.39 -6.55 4.26
CA PRO A 81 -17.62 -7.56 5.28
C PRO A 81 -18.23 -6.94 6.54
N GLN A 82 -19.31 -7.54 7.03
CA GLN A 82 -20.01 -7.04 8.21
C GLN A 82 -19.08 -6.97 9.43
N ALA A 83 -18.12 -7.89 9.54
CA ALA A 83 -17.14 -7.90 10.62
C ALA A 83 -16.31 -6.60 10.71
N TRP A 84 -16.02 -5.94 9.57
CA TRP A 84 -15.31 -4.65 9.60
C TRP A 84 -16.17 -3.55 10.21
N VAL A 85 -17.43 -3.52 9.81
CA VAL A 85 -18.43 -2.55 10.33
C VAL A 85 -18.67 -2.76 11.83
N ASP A 86 -18.77 -4.02 12.26
CA ASP A 86 -18.95 -4.37 13.65
C ASP A 86 -17.73 -3.95 14.50
N ALA A 87 -16.51 -4.19 14.00
CA ALA A 87 -15.29 -3.76 14.67
C ALA A 87 -15.22 -2.23 14.78
N LEU A 88 -15.49 -1.49 13.72
CA LEU A 88 -15.53 -0.03 13.74
C LEU A 88 -16.55 0.47 14.76
N ASN A 89 -17.77 -0.06 14.75
CA ASN A 89 -18.83 0.33 15.68
C ASN A 89 -18.43 0.05 17.14
N ALA A 90 -17.80 -1.08 17.41
CA ALA A 90 -17.30 -1.40 18.75
C ALA A 90 -16.25 -0.38 19.21
N MET A 91 -15.32 0.03 18.33
CA MET A 91 -14.32 1.04 18.65
C MET A 91 -14.93 2.43 18.87
N VAL A 92 -15.92 2.82 18.07
CA VAL A 92 -16.66 4.09 18.26
C VAL A 92 -17.38 4.09 19.60
N LEU A 93 -18.11 3.01 19.93
CA LEU A 93 -18.83 2.88 21.19
C LEU A 93 -17.91 2.88 22.41
N ALA A 94 -16.71 2.32 22.28
CA ALA A 94 -15.69 2.31 23.32
C ALA A 94 -14.93 3.66 23.45
N GLY A 95 -15.23 4.65 22.60
CA GLY A 95 -14.53 5.94 22.57
C GLY A 95 -13.08 5.87 22.10
N GLN A 96 -12.70 4.79 21.38
CA GLN A 96 -11.36 4.63 20.82
C GLN A 96 -11.18 5.42 19.52
N ILE A 97 -12.26 5.75 18.83
CA ILE A 97 -12.24 6.61 17.65
C ILE A 97 -12.65 8.02 18.10
N PRO A 98 -11.74 9.01 18.05
CA PRO A 98 -12.06 10.39 18.42
C PRO A 98 -13.18 11.00 17.56
N ASP A 99 -14.07 11.75 18.20
CA ASP A 99 -15.12 12.49 17.53
C ASP A 99 -14.57 13.81 16.95
N ILE A 100 -13.91 13.68 15.79
CA ILE A 100 -13.39 14.80 15.01
C ILE A 100 -14.23 14.91 13.75
N PRO A 101 -14.79 16.09 13.43
CA PRO A 101 -15.59 16.25 12.22
C PRO A 101 -14.74 16.07 10.97
N VAL A 102 -15.37 15.62 9.89
CA VAL A 102 -14.72 15.56 8.58
C VAL A 102 -14.26 16.95 8.17
N SER A 103 -13.07 17.01 7.60
CA SER A 103 -12.50 18.22 7.01
C SER A 103 -13.10 18.49 5.62
N THR A 104 -12.79 19.62 5.04
CA THR A 104 -13.23 19.98 3.69
C THR A 104 -12.03 20.42 2.86
N SER A 105 -11.83 19.80 1.70
CA SER A 105 -10.89 20.24 0.68
C SER A 105 -11.65 20.94 -0.45
N VAL A 106 -11.18 22.11 -0.84
CA VAL A 106 -11.75 22.88 -1.95
C VAL A 106 -10.70 22.99 -3.04
N ASN A 107 -11.06 22.64 -4.26
CA ASN A 107 -10.18 22.69 -5.44
C ASN A 107 -8.84 21.96 -5.24
N GLY A 108 -8.84 20.83 -4.55
CA GLY A 108 -7.63 20.03 -4.30
C GLY A 108 -6.65 20.65 -3.31
N GLN A 109 -7.04 21.69 -2.60
CA GLN A 109 -6.20 22.30 -1.56
C GLN A 109 -6.22 21.47 -0.28
N ASN A 110 -5.23 21.68 0.58
CA ASN A 110 -5.14 21.02 1.87
C ASN A 110 -6.45 21.12 2.64
N PRO A 111 -6.95 20.03 3.21
CA PRO A 111 -8.21 20.01 3.94
C PRO A 111 -8.19 20.95 5.15
N THR A 112 -9.31 21.61 5.38
CA THR A 112 -9.53 22.53 6.52
C THR A 112 -10.65 22.01 7.41
N TYR A 113 -10.54 22.28 8.72
CA TYR A 113 -11.51 21.84 9.72
C TYR A 113 -12.57 22.92 9.99
N PRO A 114 -13.76 22.55 10.46
CA PRO A 114 -14.76 23.50 10.95
C PRO A 114 -14.20 24.37 12.11
N SER A 115 -14.83 25.52 12.33
CA SER A 115 -14.49 26.41 13.43
C SER A 115 -14.48 25.66 14.77
N GLY A 116 -13.45 25.89 15.59
CA GLY A 116 -13.24 25.24 16.89
C GLY A 116 -12.32 24.01 16.85
N TYR A 117 -11.91 23.55 15.67
CA TYR A 117 -10.96 22.44 15.51
C TYR A 117 -9.65 22.95 14.92
N ASP A 118 -8.67 23.19 15.77
CA ASP A 118 -7.31 23.57 15.36
C ASP A 118 -6.56 22.32 14.85
N PRO A 119 -6.09 22.30 13.58
CA PRO A 119 -5.36 21.16 13.03
C PRO A 119 -4.05 20.84 13.77
N ASN A 120 -3.47 21.79 14.47
CA ASN A 120 -2.24 21.60 15.26
C ASN A 120 -2.50 21.21 16.72
N SER A 121 -3.76 21.23 17.17
CA SER A 121 -4.10 20.80 18.55
C SER A 121 -3.82 19.31 18.75
N ALA A 122 -3.53 18.90 19.97
CA ALA A 122 -3.37 17.48 20.31
C ALA A 122 -4.63 16.66 20.04
N GLN A 123 -5.81 17.28 20.00
CA GLN A 123 -7.07 16.63 19.69
C GLN A 123 -7.16 16.25 18.22
N VAL A 124 -6.78 17.15 17.30
CA VAL A 124 -6.87 16.91 15.85
C VAL A 124 -5.57 16.33 15.30
N CYS A 125 -4.45 16.94 15.62
CA CYS A 125 -3.08 16.58 15.20
C CYS A 125 -3.00 16.14 13.73
N SER A 126 -3.31 17.08 12.83
CA SER A 126 -3.31 16.79 11.40
C SER A 126 -1.88 16.69 10.84
N SER A 127 -1.55 15.57 10.21
CA SER A 127 -0.25 15.37 9.55
C SER A 127 -0.06 16.25 8.31
N THR A 128 -1.15 16.65 7.65
CA THR A 128 -1.12 17.68 6.61
C THR A 128 -0.48 18.98 7.11
N TYR A 129 -0.70 19.31 8.38
CA TYR A 129 -0.13 20.47 9.05
C TYR A 129 1.13 20.15 9.87
N LYS A 130 1.78 19.01 9.54
CA LYS A 130 3.04 18.54 10.15
C LYS A 130 2.94 18.21 11.64
N CYS A 131 1.74 17.89 12.15
CA CYS A 131 1.59 17.36 13.50
C CYS A 131 1.88 15.85 13.51
N ALA A 132 2.96 15.46 14.19
CA ALA A 132 3.34 14.07 14.40
C ALA A 132 2.62 13.51 15.64
N ALA A 133 1.78 12.50 15.45
CA ALA A 133 1.12 11.82 16.55
C ALA A 133 2.02 10.70 17.13
N PRO A 134 1.89 10.35 18.41
CA PRO A 134 2.61 9.22 18.98
C PRO A 134 2.28 7.92 18.23
N GLY A 135 3.33 7.23 17.77
CA GLY A 135 3.20 5.99 17.00
C GLY A 135 3.25 6.16 15.48
N ASP A 136 3.21 7.39 14.97
CA ASP A 136 3.53 7.66 13.57
C ASP A 136 5.04 7.47 13.33
N ILE A 137 5.38 7.02 12.14
CA ILE A 137 6.76 6.93 11.66
C ILE A 137 7.02 8.10 10.71
N TRP A 138 7.94 8.99 11.10
CA TRP A 138 8.35 10.14 10.29
C TRP A 138 9.80 10.05 9.86
N ASP A 139 10.63 9.35 10.62
CA ASP A 139 12.07 9.27 10.44
C ASP A 139 12.54 7.82 10.40
N ALA A 140 13.58 7.56 9.62
CA ALA A 140 14.30 6.29 9.70
C ALA A 140 15.35 6.31 10.83
N PRO A 141 15.87 5.15 11.24
CA PRO A 141 16.99 5.08 12.16
C PRO A 141 18.22 5.82 11.64
N ASN A 142 19.02 6.37 12.54
CA ASN A 142 20.23 7.12 12.19
C ASN A 142 21.11 6.35 11.20
N GLY A 143 21.56 7.02 10.16
CA GLY A 143 22.39 6.43 9.11
C GLY A 143 21.63 5.59 8.07
N THR A 144 20.31 5.49 8.18
CA THR A 144 19.47 4.67 7.32
C THR A 144 18.63 5.54 6.37
N ILE A 145 18.52 5.08 5.11
CA ILE A 145 17.47 5.49 4.19
C ILE A 145 16.47 4.35 4.13
N ALA A 146 15.24 4.61 4.50
CA ALA A 146 14.14 3.66 4.40
C ALA A 146 13.48 3.81 3.02
N LEU A 147 13.83 2.92 2.10
CA LEU A 147 13.37 2.96 0.72
C LEU A 147 11.87 2.66 0.66
N SER A 148 11.14 3.58 0.05
CA SER A 148 9.70 3.42 -0.17
C SER A 148 9.19 4.28 -1.32
N PHE A 149 8.17 3.78 -2.04
CA PHE A 149 7.56 4.43 -3.18
C PHE A 149 6.04 4.37 -3.08
N ASP A 150 5.38 5.41 -3.55
CA ASP A 150 3.93 5.57 -3.46
C ASP A 150 3.25 5.45 -4.84
N ASP A 151 1.93 5.24 -4.83
CA ASP A 151 0.98 5.31 -5.94
C ASP A 151 1.03 4.18 -6.97
N GLY A 152 1.96 3.25 -6.85
CA GLY A 152 1.99 2.07 -7.72
C GLY A 152 0.87 1.04 -7.43
N PRO A 153 0.91 -0.12 -8.11
CA PRO A 153 1.78 -0.40 -9.25
C PRO A 153 1.25 0.23 -10.55
N LEU A 154 2.13 0.72 -11.39
CA LEU A 154 1.80 1.35 -12.68
C LEU A 154 2.77 0.87 -13.76
N PRO A 155 2.50 1.06 -15.07
CA PRO A 155 3.45 0.70 -16.12
C PRO A 155 4.86 1.28 -15.96
N PRO A 156 5.07 2.55 -15.53
CA PRO A 156 6.41 3.09 -15.25
C PRO A 156 7.15 2.37 -14.13
N SER A 157 6.45 1.72 -13.21
CA SER A 157 7.05 0.98 -12.09
C SER A 157 8.02 -0.12 -12.53
N ASN A 158 7.86 -0.68 -13.74
CA ASN A 158 8.74 -1.72 -14.25
C ASN A 158 10.22 -1.29 -14.24
N VAL A 159 10.50 -0.04 -14.60
CA VAL A 159 11.87 0.52 -14.62
C VAL A 159 12.47 0.53 -13.21
N LEU A 160 11.67 0.93 -12.22
CA LEU A 160 12.05 0.91 -10.80
C LEU A 160 12.35 -0.51 -10.32
N TYR A 161 11.44 -1.46 -10.61
CA TYR A 161 11.57 -2.84 -10.15
C TYR A 161 12.80 -3.54 -10.75
N GLU A 162 13.06 -3.35 -12.05
CA GLU A 162 14.27 -3.83 -12.70
C GLU A 162 15.54 -3.22 -12.10
N PHE A 163 15.50 -1.93 -11.77
CA PHE A 163 16.61 -1.23 -11.14
C PHE A 163 16.90 -1.75 -9.74
N LEU A 164 15.87 -1.89 -8.89
CA LEU A 164 16.00 -2.44 -7.53
C LEU A 164 16.58 -3.86 -7.57
N ALA A 165 15.99 -4.74 -8.39
CA ALA A 165 16.47 -6.11 -8.55
C ALA A 165 17.93 -6.18 -9.02
N LYS A 166 18.32 -5.36 -10.00
CA LYS A 166 19.70 -5.28 -10.52
C LYS A 166 20.72 -4.88 -9.45
N ASN A 167 20.33 -4.02 -8.51
CA ASN A 167 21.18 -3.53 -7.44
C ASN A 167 21.05 -4.35 -6.15
N ASN A 168 20.23 -5.41 -6.14
CA ASN A 168 19.91 -6.22 -4.96
C ASN A 168 19.40 -5.35 -3.80
N GLU A 169 18.57 -4.36 -4.13
CA GLU A 169 17.86 -3.51 -3.17
C GLU A 169 16.41 -3.95 -3.07
N HIS A 170 15.83 -3.75 -1.88
CA HIS A 170 14.42 -3.97 -1.62
C HIS A 170 13.77 -2.70 -1.10
N ALA A 171 12.53 -2.47 -1.47
CA ALA A 171 11.76 -1.31 -1.03
C ALA A 171 10.41 -1.72 -0.45
N THR A 172 9.73 -0.76 0.15
CA THR A 172 8.31 -0.86 0.50
C THR A 172 7.50 -0.06 -0.50
N HIS A 173 6.50 -0.67 -1.08
CA HIS A 173 5.58 -0.03 -2.02
C HIS A 173 4.23 0.22 -1.35
N PHE A 174 3.85 1.49 -1.21
CA PHE A 174 2.54 1.90 -0.73
C PHE A 174 1.58 1.96 -1.91
N PHE A 175 0.83 0.88 -2.09
CA PHE A 175 0.01 0.70 -3.27
C PHE A 175 -1.43 1.15 -3.11
N ILE A 176 -1.93 1.82 -4.13
CA ILE A 176 -3.35 2.11 -4.31
C ILE A 176 -4.08 0.83 -4.73
N GLY A 177 -5.14 0.46 -4.03
CA GLY A 177 -5.87 -0.78 -4.30
C GLY A 177 -6.39 -0.90 -5.74
N GLN A 178 -6.93 0.18 -6.31
CA GLN A 178 -7.34 0.21 -7.72
C GLN A 178 -6.18 -0.08 -8.67
N ASN A 179 -4.99 0.47 -8.39
CA ASN A 179 -3.82 0.28 -9.24
C ASN A 179 -3.34 -1.17 -9.22
N ILE A 180 -3.47 -1.86 -8.07
CA ILE A 180 -3.21 -3.31 -7.99
C ILE A 180 -4.14 -4.07 -8.95
N LEU A 181 -5.47 -3.79 -8.92
CA LEU A 181 -6.42 -4.46 -9.80
C LEU A 181 -6.17 -4.19 -11.28
N GLN A 182 -5.77 -2.97 -11.61
CA GLN A 182 -5.57 -2.53 -13.00
C GLN A 182 -4.22 -2.98 -13.57
N ASN A 183 -3.22 -3.22 -12.71
CA ASN A 183 -1.86 -3.54 -13.12
C ASN A 183 -1.33 -4.83 -12.44
N PRO A 184 -2.03 -5.98 -12.62
CA PRO A 184 -1.68 -7.22 -11.94
C PRO A 184 -0.29 -7.75 -12.31
N GLN A 185 0.21 -7.46 -13.52
CA GLN A 185 1.52 -7.90 -13.97
C GLN A 185 2.65 -7.17 -13.21
N GLN A 186 2.51 -5.86 -12.98
CA GLN A 186 3.45 -5.07 -12.20
C GLN A 186 3.43 -5.52 -10.74
N PHE A 187 2.24 -5.80 -10.19
CA PHE A 187 2.13 -6.34 -8.84
C PHE A 187 2.81 -7.70 -8.71
N ASP A 188 2.59 -8.60 -9.67
CA ASP A 188 3.23 -9.91 -9.67
C ASP A 188 4.77 -9.80 -9.75
N MET A 189 5.27 -8.89 -10.57
CA MET A 189 6.71 -8.62 -10.71
C MET A 189 7.32 -8.15 -9.39
N VAL A 190 6.77 -7.12 -8.76
CA VAL A 190 7.34 -6.54 -7.54
C VAL A 190 7.26 -7.49 -6.35
N PHE A 191 6.15 -8.22 -6.20
CA PHE A 191 5.96 -9.09 -5.06
C PHE A 191 6.61 -10.47 -5.24
N ASN A 192 6.34 -11.17 -6.34
CA ASN A 192 6.79 -12.54 -6.56
C ASN A 192 8.21 -12.63 -7.14
N THR A 193 8.63 -11.66 -7.98
CA THR A 193 9.97 -11.67 -8.59
C THR A 193 10.97 -10.91 -7.75
N ASN A 194 10.70 -9.66 -7.41
CA ASN A 194 11.61 -8.82 -6.63
C ASN A 194 11.58 -9.13 -5.13
N GLN A 195 10.44 -9.67 -4.65
CA GLN A 195 10.24 -9.98 -3.23
C GLN A 195 10.24 -8.72 -2.35
N ASP A 196 9.76 -7.61 -2.89
CA ASP A 196 9.61 -6.36 -2.18
C ASP A 196 8.40 -6.38 -1.22
N ASP A 197 8.36 -5.44 -0.30
CA ASP A 197 7.32 -5.36 0.73
C ASP A 197 6.15 -4.49 0.26
N ILE A 198 4.92 -4.93 0.50
CA ILE A 198 3.72 -4.23 0.07
C ILE A 198 3.00 -3.64 1.28
N ALA A 199 2.66 -2.36 1.17
CA ALA A 199 1.95 -1.58 2.18
C ALA A 199 0.70 -0.90 1.58
N VAL A 200 -0.14 -0.31 2.43
CA VAL A 200 -1.45 0.23 2.07
C VAL A 200 -1.35 1.73 1.72
N HIS A 201 -1.93 2.13 0.57
CA HIS A 201 -2.10 3.53 0.17
C HIS A 201 -3.55 3.88 -0.18
N THR A 202 -4.51 3.30 0.56
CA THR A 202 -5.95 3.41 0.32
C THR A 202 -6.42 2.73 -0.97
N TRP A 203 -7.73 2.76 -1.25
CA TRP A 203 -8.31 2.19 -2.46
C TRP A 203 -8.28 3.15 -3.64
N THR A 204 -8.63 4.44 -3.41
CA THR A 204 -8.81 5.45 -4.45
C THR A 204 -8.00 6.73 -4.27
N HIS A 205 -7.07 6.76 -3.32
CA HIS A 205 -6.18 7.89 -3.07
C HIS A 205 -6.89 9.21 -2.70
N PRO A 206 -7.86 9.23 -1.76
CA PRO A 206 -8.54 10.46 -1.36
C PRO A 206 -7.80 11.19 -0.23
N TYR A 207 -8.12 12.48 -0.03
CA TYR A 207 -7.84 13.12 1.26
C TYR A 207 -8.63 12.41 2.36
N MET A 208 -7.95 11.73 3.27
CA MET A 208 -8.58 10.83 4.24
C MET A 208 -9.37 11.55 5.33
N THR A 209 -8.96 12.76 5.72
CA THR A 209 -9.68 13.54 6.74
C THR A 209 -11.04 14.03 6.24
N THR A 210 -11.25 14.07 4.90
CA THR A 210 -12.55 14.42 4.29
C THR A 210 -13.55 13.27 4.27
N LYS A 211 -13.13 12.08 4.67
CA LYS A 211 -13.94 10.86 4.65
C LYS A 211 -14.62 10.60 6.00
N THR A 212 -15.81 10.05 5.96
CA THR A 212 -16.49 9.50 7.14
C THR A 212 -15.73 8.26 7.64
N ASN A 213 -15.96 7.84 8.88
CA ASN A 213 -15.34 6.63 9.43
C ASN A 213 -15.62 5.38 8.58
N THR A 214 -16.83 5.28 8.01
CA THR A 214 -17.22 4.16 7.14
C THR A 214 -16.48 4.19 5.81
N GLU A 215 -16.25 5.37 5.23
CA GLU A 215 -15.47 5.51 4.00
C GLU A 215 -13.98 5.23 4.25
N ILE A 216 -13.42 5.70 5.38
CA ILE A 216 -12.05 5.35 5.79
C ILE A 216 -11.90 3.83 5.93
N LEU A 217 -12.87 3.18 6.58
CA LEU A 217 -12.91 1.73 6.72
C LEU A 217 -12.88 1.02 5.37
N ALA A 218 -13.66 1.51 4.40
CA ALA A 218 -13.71 0.95 3.05
C ALA A 218 -12.38 1.14 2.30
N GLU A 219 -11.83 2.36 2.32
CA GLU A 219 -10.57 2.70 1.65
C GLU A 219 -9.40 1.83 2.13
N LEU A 220 -9.31 1.59 3.42
CA LEU A 220 -8.25 0.76 4.00
C LEU A 220 -8.57 -0.74 3.86
N GLY A 221 -9.80 -1.15 4.20
CA GLY A 221 -10.17 -2.56 4.26
C GLY A 221 -10.09 -3.29 2.91
N TRP A 222 -10.60 -2.67 1.84
CA TRP A 222 -10.53 -3.26 0.50
C TRP A 222 -9.08 -3.43 0.02
N THR A 223 -8.21 -2.46 0.30
CA THR A 223 -6.80 -2.53 -0.06
C THR A 223 -6.08 -3.62 0.73
N ILE A 224 -6.32 -3.70 2.04
CA ILE A 224 -5.78 -4.78 2.90
C ILE A 224 -6.20 -6.15 2.36
N TRP A 225 -7.49 -6.31 2.04
CA TRP A 225 -8.01 -7.59 1.58
C TRP A 225 -7.44 -7.98 0.21
N LEU A 226 -7.30 -7.03 -0.71
CA LEU A 226 -6.68 -7.29 -2.01
C LEU A 226 -5.20 -7.69 -1.85
N ILE A 227 -4.44 -6.99 -1.02
CA ILE A 227 -3.04 -7.35 -0.71
C ILE A 227 -2.99 -8.74 -0.09
N HIS A 228 -3.82 -9.03 0.91
CA HIS A 228 -3.90 -10.36 1.53
C HIS A 228 -4.11 -11.46 0.48
N ASN A 229 -5.10 -11.30 -0.40
CA ASN A 229 -5.40 -12.29 -1.44
C ASN A 229 -4.29 -12.42 -2.50
N SER A 230 -3.55 -11.34 -2.75
CA SER A 230 -2.51 -11.30 -3.76
C SER A 230 -1.14 -11.77 -3.25
N THR A 231 -0.98 -11.88 -1.93
CA THR A 231 0.32 -12.18 -1.29
C THR A 231 0.32 -13.51 -0.51
N GLY A 232 -0.63 -14.40 -0.81
CA GLY A 232 -0.76 -15.67 -0.10
C GLY A 232 -1.07 -15.52 1.38
N GLY A 233 -1.96 -14.59 1.71
CA GLY A 233 -2.50 -14.40 3.06
C GLY A 233 -1.71 -13.45 3.96
N ARG A 234 -0.85 -12.58 3.41
CA ARG A 234 -0.12 -11.59 4.21
C ARG A 234 -1.00 -10.39 4.54
N LEU A 235 -0.96 -9.95 5.79
CA LEU A 235 -1.65 -8.77 6.29
C LEU A 235 -0.67 -7.60 6.39
N PRO A 236 -0.81 -6.53 5.59
CA PRO A 236 0.10 -5.39 5.66
C PRO A 236 0.08 -4.77 7.05
N ARG A 237 1.25 -4.28 7.50
CA ARG A 237 1.42 -3.62 8.80
C ARG A 237 1.38 -2.11 8.69
N PHE A 238 1.80 -1.57 7.55
CA PHE A 238 2.02 -0.15 7.36
C PHE A 238 1.05 0.42 6.33
N TRP A 239 0.71 1.69 6.53
CA TRP A 239 -0.01 2.47 5.55
C TRP A 239 0.55 3.89 5.50
N ARG A 240 0.45 4.51 4.36
CA ARG A 240 0.76 5.93 4.18
C ARG A 240 -0.51 6.64 3.71
N PRO A 241 -0.94 7.72 4.40
CA PRO A 241 -2.09 8.48 3.95
C PRO A 241 -1.78 9.24 2.67
N PRO A 242 -2.66 9.19 1.65
CA PRO A 242 -2.56 10.04 0.48
C PRO A 242 -2.36 11.52 0.86
N TYR A 243 -1.48 12.21 0.16
CA TYR A 243 -1.12 13.62 0.43
C TYR A 243 -0.56 13.87 1.84
N GLY A 244 -0.23 12.84 2.59
CA GLY A 244 0.08 12.94 4.01
C GLY A 244 -1.13 13.31 4.87
N ASP A 245 -2.37 13.17 4.36
CA ASP A 245 -3.57 13.66 5.02
C ASP A 245 -4.15 12.66 6.02
N SER A 246 -3.88 12.91 7.29
CA SER A 246 -4.41 12.13 8.41
C SER A 246 -4.59 13.00 9.64
N ASP A 247 -5.54 12.63 10.50
CA ASP A 247 -5.77 13.20 11.82
C ASP A 247 -5.90 12.09 12.87
N MET A 248 -6.17 12.45 14.14
CA MET A 248 -6.30 11.46 15.21
C MET A 248 -7.47 10.50 14.98
N ARG A 249 -8.53 10.89 14.28
CA ARG A 249 -9.68 10.04 13.93
C ARG A 249 -9.30 9.04 12.84
N VAL A 250 -8.67 9.48 11.77
CA VAL A 250 -8.22 8.63 10.67
C VAL A 250 -7.18 7.62 11.16
N ARG A 251 -6.18 8.08 11.94
CA ARG A 251 -5.19 7.20 12.57
C ARG A 251 -5.83 6.15 13.47
N ALA A 252 -6.84 6.55 14.24
CA ALA A 252 -7.54 5.63 15.13
C ALA A 252 -8.28 4.54 14.35
N VAL A 253 -8.97 4.87 13.25
CA VAL A 253 -9.61 3.84 12.40
C VAL A 253 -8.55 2.90 11.83
N ALA A 254 -7.45 3.42 11.28
CA ALA A 254 -6.39 2.61 10.72
C ALA A 254 -5.75 1.67 11.76
N LYS A 255 -5.45 2.19 12.95
CA LYS A 255 -4.77 1.46 14.01
C LYS A 255 -5.70 0.54 14.78
N GLU A 256 -6.82 1.07 15.32
CA GLU A 256 -7.66 0.31 16.26
C GLU A 256 -8.54 -0.72 15.54
N VAL A 257 -8.89 -0.49 14.25
CA VAL A 257 -9.62 -1.50 13.48
C VAL A 257 -8.66 -2.49 12.83
N PHE A 258 -7.66 -1.99 12.09
CA PHE A 258 -6.83 -2.82 11.21
C PHE A 258 -5.39 -3.05 11.70
N GLY A 259 -4.98 -2.49 12.83
CA GLY A 259 -3.62 -2.62 13.36
C GLY A 259 -2.55 -1.96 12.49
N LEU A 260 -2.92 -1.02 11.65
CA LEU A 260 -2.00 -0.34 10.75
C LEU A 260 -1.19 0.75 11.46
N THR A 261 0.10 0.83 11.16
CA THR A 261 0.98 1.91 11.58
C THR A 261 1.05 2.97 10.50
N THR A 262 0.83 4.23 10.88
CA THR A 262 0.91 5.38 9.96
C THR A 262 2.37 5.72 9.68
N VAL A 263 2.71 5.84 8.40
CA VAL A 263 4.04 6.26 7.93
C VAL A 263 3.91 7.55 7.14
N ILE A 264 4.71 8.52 7.50
CA ILE A 264 4.84 9.81 6.80
C ILE A 264 6.27 9.87 6.19
N TRP A 265 6.82 11.04 5.99
CA TRP A 265 8.16 11.27 5.44
C TRP A 265 8.77 12.54 6.03
N ASN A 266 10.10 12.58 6.04
CA ASN A 266 10.83 13.75 6.49
C ASN A 266 11.48 14.57 5.37
N GLN A 267 11.50 14.03 4.13
CA GLN A 267 11.93 14.74 2.93
C GLN A 267 10.92 14.47 1.80
N ASP A 268 10.74 15.46 0.92
CA ASP A 268 9.76 15.43 -0.17
C ASP A 268 10.41 15.95 -1.46
N THR A 269 10.47 15.10 -2.47
CA THR A 269 11.05 15.44 -3.78
C THR A 269 10.12 16.28 -4.63
N ASN A 270 8.82 16.24 -4.39
CA ASN A 270 7.76 16.75 -5.26
C ASN A 270 7.81 16.14 -6.69
N ASP A 271 8.37 14.95 -6.86
CA ASP A 271 8.54 14.25 -8.14
C ASP A 271 7.20 13.93 -8.83
N TRP A 272 6.12 13.78 -8.05
CA TRP A 272 4.77 13.60 -8.55
C TRP A 272 4.30 14.73 -9.48
N THR A 273 4.87 15.95 -9.35
CA THR A 273 4.50 17.08 -10.19
C THR A 273 5.18 17.08 -11.56
N LEU A 274 6.19 16.24 -11.79
CA LEU A 274 7.02 16.28 -13.02
C LEU A 274 6.22 16.08 -14.31
N ASN A 275 5.06 15.43 -14.22
CA ASN A 275 4.17 15.22 -15.37
C ASN A 275 3.02 16.23 -15.46
N GLU A 276 2.96 17.21 -14.56
CA GLU A 276 1.95 18.25 -14.63
C GLU A 276 2.26 19.29 -15.73
N ILE A 277 1.23 20.01 -16.16
CA ILE A 277 1.39 21.11 -17.14
C ILE A 277 2.33 22.20 -16.62
N SER A 278 2.33 22.40 -15.29
CA SER A 278 3.18 23.37 -14.61
C SER A 278 3.82 22.70 -13.38
N PRO A 279 4.89 21.94 -13.59
CA PRO A 279 5.55 21.23 -12.50
C PRO A 279 6.04 22.18 -11.39
N ALA A 280 5.89 21.76 -10.13
CA ALA A 280 6.40 22.50 -8.99
C ALA A 280 7.94 22.34 -8.83
N THR A 281 8.52 21.36 -9.51
CA THR A 281 9.96 21.05 -9.49
C THR A 281 10.47 20.61 -10.86
N THR A 282 11.78 20.45 -10.99
CA THR A 282 12.43 19.86 -12.18
C THR A 282 13.38 18.73 -11.76
N PRO A 283 13.76 17.82 -12.67
CA PRO A 283 14.74 16.77 -12.34
C PRO A 283 16.05 17.32 -11.76
N GLU A 284 16.53 18.48 -12.25
CA GLU A 284 17.77 19.11 -11.75
C GLU A 284 17.58 19.66 -10.33
N GLN A 285 16.41 20.21 -10.01
CA GLN A 285 16.09 20.66 -8.66
C GLN A 285 16.00 19.47 -7.69
N ILE A 286 15.35 18.38 -8.08
CA ILE A 286 15.31 17.14 -7.31
C ILE A 286 16.73 16.61 -7.09
N ALA A 287 17.54 16.52 -8.12
CA ALA A 287 18.93 16.07 -8.01
C ALA A 287 19.74 16.92 -7.01
N SER A 288 19.57 18.26 -7.03
CA SER A 288 20.21 19.17 -6.08
C SER A 288 19.72 18.98 -4.64
N GLN A 289 18.41 18.76 -4.44
CA GLN A 289 17.84 18.47 -3.12
C GLN A 289 18.35 17.12 -2.60
N MET A 290 18.29 16.07 -3.41
CA MET A 290 18.80 14.75 -3.08
C MET A 290 20.30 14.81 -2.74
N GLN A 291 21.11 15.50 -3.52
CA GLN A 291 22.53 15.73 -3.21
C GLN A 291 22.69 16.35 -1.81
N THR A 292 21.89 17.35 -1.47
CA THR A 292 21.96 18.05 -0.18
C THR A 292 21.60 17.12 0.98
N TRP A 293 20.50 16.36 0.86
CA TRP A 293 20.07 15.43 1.91
C TRP A 293 21.04 14.26 2.09
N LEU A 294 21.51 13.69 0.97
CA LEU A 294 22.33 12.49 0.97
C LEU A 294 23.78 12.73 1.40
N THR A 295 24.28 13.98 1.28
CA THR A 295 25.61 14.38 1.78
C THR A 295 25.55 15.09 3.13
N GLY A 296 24.35 15.36 3.63
CA GLY A 296 24.09 16.04 4.90
C GLY A 296 24.18 15.13 6.14
N PRO A 297 23.65 15.62 7.28
CA PRO A 297 23.58 14.84 8.51
C PRO A 297 22.76 13.56 8.32
N LYS A 298 23.19 12.48 8.98
CA LYS A 298 22.50 11.18 8.93
C LYS A 298 21.62 10.92 10.17
N SER A 299 21.32 11.94 10.93
CA SER A 299 20.47 11.86 12.12
C SER A 299 19.49 13.06 12.11
N PRO A 300 18.19 12.77 12.05
CA PRO A 300 17.59 11.44 11.86
C PRO A 300 17.94 10.80 10.49
N GLY A 301 17.64 9.50 10.33
CA GLY A 301 17.68 8.85 9.02
C GLY A 301 16.55 9.35 8.12
N LEU A 302 16.58 8.97 6.85
CA LEU A 302 15.72 9.54 5.82
C LEU A 302 14.56 8.59 5.47
N ILE A 303 13.37 9.16 5.41
CA ILE A 303 12.21 8.65 4.66
C ILE A 303 11.90 9.72 3.63
N ILE A 304 12.26 9.46 2.39
CA ILE A 304 12.06 10.40 1.29
C ILE A 304 10.77 9.99 0.57
N LEU A 305 9.88 10.97 0.33
CA LEU A 305 8.69 10.75 -0.49
C LEU A 305 9.10 10.73 -1.96
N GLU A 306 8.89 9.59 -2.58
CA GLU A 306 9.17 9.28 -3.97
C GLU A 306 8.02 8.44 -4.54
N HIS A 307 7.75 8.56 -5.82
CA HIS A 307 6.59 7.95 -6.47
C HIS A 307 6.99 7.09 -7.68
N GLU A 308 6.13 6.12 -8.01
CA GLU A 308 6.26 5.31 -9.22
C GLU A 308 5.25 5.72 -10.32
N LEU A 309 4.84 7.01 -10.31
CA LEU A 309 3.80 7.57 -11.18
C LEU A 309 4.25 7.74 -12.63
N SER A 310 5.54 7.90 -12.88
CA SER A 310 6.08 8.22 -14.21
C SER A 310 7.53 7.80 -14.37
N ASP A 311 7.96 7.65 -15.64
CA ASP A 311 9.36 7.38 -15.95
C ASP A 311 10.28 8.49 -15.42
N LEU A 312 9.82 9.76 -15.43
CA LEU A 312 10.62 10.88 -14.89
C LEU A 312 10.77 10.80 -13.37
N ALA A 313 9.70 10.49 -12.63
CA ALA A 313 9.77 10.33 -11.18
C ALA A 313 10.72 9.18 -10.81
N VAL A 314 10.57 8.02 -11.44
CA VAL A 314 11.47 6.87 -11.24
C VAL A 314 12.92 7.22 -11.58
N GLN A 315 13.16 7.95 -12.66
CA GLN A 315 14.51 8.32 -13.07
C GLN A 315 15.22 9.21 -12.05
N THR A 316 14.50 10.09 -11.32
CA THR A 316 15.11 10.94 -10.29
C THR A 316 15.68 10.12 -9.12
N PHE A 317 15.03 9.04 -8.72
CA PHE A 317 15.57 8.09 -7.76
C PHE A 317 16.81 7.36 -8.31
N VAL A 318 16.72 6.84 -9.53
CA VAL A 318 17.84 6.13 -10.20
C VAL A 318 19.08 7.02 -10.27
N ASP A 319 18.91 8.30 -10.60
CA ASP A 319 20.01 9.27 -10.70
C ASP A 319 20.62 9.63 -9.33
N ALA A 320 19.81 9.62 -8.26
CA ALA A 320 20.26 9.90 -6.90
C ALA A 320 20.93 8.69 -6.21
N TYR A 321 20.63 7.48 -6.64
CA TYR A 321 21.10 6.24 -6.00
C TYR A 321 22.64 6.15 -5.87
N PRO A 322 23.48 6.51 -6.86
CA PRO A 322 24.94 6.50 -6.70
C PRO A 322 25.42 7.38 -5.54
N VAL A 323 24.70 8.48 -5.24
CA VAL A 323 25.03 9.38 -4.12
C VAL A 323 24.71 8.70 -2.78
N MET A 324 23.60 7.95 -2.69
CA MET A 324 23.28 7.15 -1.50
C MET A 324 24.37 6.11 -1.22
N VAL A 325 24.83 5.41 -2.26
CA VAL A 325 25.89 4.39 -2.15
C VAL A 325 27.21 5.01 -1.74
N SER A 326 27.68 6.06 -2.44
CA SER A 326 28.99 6.68 -2.19
C SER A 326 29.11 7.34 -0.82
N ASN A 327 27.98 7.79 -0.25
CA ASN A 327 27.94 8.34 1.10
C ASN A 327 27.72 7.26 2.20
N GLY A 328 27.64 6.00 1.83
CA GLY A 328 27.57 4.89 2.79
C GLY A 328 26.28 4.91 3.63
N TRP A 329 25.15 5.25 3.03
CA TRP A 329 23.85 5.08 3.67
C TRP A 329 23.51 3.58 3.79
N ASN A 330 22.97 3.21 4.93
CA ASN A 330 22.30 1.90 5.08
C ASN A 330 20.92 2.00 4.41
N ARG A 331 20.73 1.30 3.30
CA ARG A 331 19.47 1.27 2.54
C ARG A 331 18.71 0.00 2.92
N VAL A 332 17.47 0.16 3.33
CA VAL A 332 16.59 -0.94 3.72
C VAL A 332 15.18 -0.68 3.23
N SER A 333 14.40 -1.73 3.00
CA SER A 333 12.95 -1.60 2.84
C SER A 333 12.36 -0.93 4.10
N LEU A 334 11.54 0.09 3.93
CA LEU A 334 10.95 0.85 5.04
C LEU A 334 10.26 -0.09 6.04
N ALA A 335 9.50 -1.04 5.55
CA ALA A 335 8.75 -1.98 6.38
C ALA A 335 9.64 -2.94 7.19
N GLN A 336 10.93 -2.99 6.91
CA GLN A 336 11.90 -3.84 7.63
C GLN A 336 12.83 -3.05 8.56
N MET A 337 12.77 -1.72 8.56
CA MET A 337 13.75 -0.87 9.25
C MET A 337 13.73 -1.00 10.79
N ASP A 338 12.60 -1.39 11.38
CA ASP A 338 12.42 -1.53 12.84
C ASP A 338 12.51 -3.00 13.33
N GLY A 339 12.63 -3.97 12.41
CA GLY A 339 12.68 -5.40 12.72
C GLY A 339 11.36 -5.99 13.21
N LEU A 340 10.25 -5.27 13.17
CA LEU A 340 8.92 -5.76 13.56
C LEU A 340 8.29 -6.69 12.50
N GLY A 341 8.79 -6.62 11.27
CA GLY A 341 8.26 -7.35 10.12
C GLY A 341 7.32 -6.50 9.28
N SER A 342 7.38 -6.71 7.97
CA SER A 342 6.61 -5.97 6.97
C SER A 342 5.11 -6.24 7.04
N TYR A 343 4.76 -7.42 7.53
CA TYR A 343 3.37 -7.86 7.67
C TYR A 343 3.05 -8.20 9.11
N GLN A 344 1.81 -8.11 9.50
CA GLN A 344 1.37 -8.43 10.85
C GLN A 344 1.50 -9.93 11.16
N ASN A 345 1.42 -10.77 10.11
CA ASN A 345 1.44 -12.23 10.21
C ASN A 345 2.59 -12.91 9.43
N ALA A 346 3.54 -12.12 8.92
CA ALA A 346 4.76 -12.59 8.28
C ALA A 346 5.88 -11.55 8.43
N MET A 347 7.15 -12.00 8.44
CA MET A 347 8.28 -11.07 8.61
C MET A 347 8.55 -10.23 7.36
N ASN A 348 8.41 -10.81 6.18
CA ASN A 348 8.62 -10.16 4.89
C ASN A 348 7.87 -10.92 3.77
N SER A 349 8.10 -10.52 2.53
CA SER A 349 7.48 -11.12 1.33
C SER A 349 7.78 -12.61 1.14
N THR A 350 8.90 -13.13 1.68
CA THR A 350 9.33 -14.52 1.50
C THR A 350 9.17 -15.40 2.74
N SER A 351 8.95 -14.82 3.91
CA SER A 351 8.83 -15.56 5.16
C SER A 351 7.53 -16.35 5.23
N PRO A 352 7.47 -17.41 6.06
CA PRO A 352 6.23 -18.12 6.31
C PRO A 352 5.15 -17.21 6.86
N VAL A 353 3.91 -17.44 6.41
CA VAL A 353 2.72 -16.72 6.83
C VAL A 353 2.05 -17.48 7.98
N THR A 354 1.67 -16.78 9.06
CA THR A 354 0.70 -17.31 10.01
C THR A 354 -0.69 -17.09 9.41
N PRO A 355 -1.45 -18.15 9.06
CA PRO A 355 -2.74 -17.99 8.40
C PRO A 355 -3.72 -17.15 9.23
N ALA A 356 -4.42 -16.23 8.58
CA ALA A 356 -5.43 -15.38 9.19
C ALA A 356 -6.54 -15.03 8.19
N GLN A 357 -7.76 -14.91 8.66
CA GLN A 357 -8.90 -14.47 7.84
C GLN A 357 -9.01 -12.94 7.89
N VAL A 358 -9.50 -12.33 6.80
CA VAL A 358 -9.80 -10.89 6.74
C VAL A 358 -11.31 -10.70 6.89
N GLY A 359 -11.82 -10.87 8.12
CA GLY A 359 -13.25 -10.91 8.41
C GLY A 359 -13.91 -12.25 8.00
N ASP A 360 -15.19 -12.43 8.33
CA ASP A 360 -15.97 -13.59 7.86
C ASP A 360 -16.39 -13.36 6.40
N ILE A 361 -15.54 -13.76 5.48
CA ILE A 361 -15.83 -13.68 4.06
C ILE A 361 -16.65 -14.91 3.66
N THR A 362 -17.95 -14.81 3.72
CA THR A 362 -18.86 -15.78 3.05
C THR A 362 -19.07 -15.42 1.58
N VAL A 363 -18.07 -14.93 0.89
CA VAL A 363 -18.09 -14.90 -0.57
C VAL A 363 -17.76 -16.32 -1.03
N LYS A 364 -18.81 -17.13 -1.20
CA LYS A 364 -18.71 -18.43 -1.85
C LYS A 364 -18.15 -18.18 -3.26
N PRO A 365 -16.97 -18.72 -3.63
CA PRO A 365 -16.50 -18.62 -4.99
C PRO A 365 -17.59 -19.10 -5.96
N PRO A 366 -17.72 -18.51 -7.15
CA PRO A 366 -18.65 -19.04 -8.15
C PRO A 366 -18.33 -20.51 -8.32
N GLN A 367 -19.30 -21.38 -8.00
CA GLN A 367 -19.19 -22.82 -8.23
C GLN A 367 -18.94 -22.99 -9.73
N ALA A 368 -17.78 -23.50 -10.10
CA ALA A 368 -17.53 -23.95 -11.43
C ALA A 368 -18.68 -24.92 -11.78
N SER A 369 -19.50 -24.56 -12.74
CA SER A 369 -20.53 -25.42 -13.25
C SER A 369 -19.83 -26.61 -13.90
N THR A 370 -19.73 -27.70 -13.18
CA THR A 370 -19.35 -29.00 -13.76
C THR A 370 -20.50 -29.41 -14.69
N SER A 371 -20.39 -29.00 -15.95
CA SER A 371 -21.17 -29.63 -17.02
C SER A 371 -20.70 -31.07 -17.10
N ALA A 372 -21.51 -31.96 -16.55
CA ALA A 372 -21.33 -33.40 -16.72
C ALA A 372 -21.39 -33.75 -18.23
N PRO A 373 -20.52 -34.62 -18.72
CA PRO A 373 -20.60 -35.07 -20.11
C PRO A 373 -21.88 -35.88 -20.29
N HIS A 374 -22.74 -35.43 -21.17
CA HIS A 374 -23.86 -36.19 -21.67
C HIS A 374 -23.32 -37.42 -22.44
N THR A 375 -23.37 -38.59 -21.85
CA THR A 375 -23.28 -39.86 -22.56
C THR A 375 -24.56 -40.07 -23.36
N GLN A 376 -24.44 -40.03 -24.69
CA GLN A 376 -25.47 -40.50 -25.62
C GLN A 376 -25.64 -42.01 -25.44
N GLY A 377 -26.79 -42.39 -24.91
CA GLY A 377 -27.28 -43.77 -25.02
C GLY A 377 -28.33 -43.85 -26.12
N SER A 378 -27.97 -44.54 -27.20
CA SER A 378 -28.89 -44.91 -28.27
C SER A 378 -29.84 -46.01 -27.79
N SER A 379 -31.14 -45.85 -27.98
CA SER A 379 -32.01 -47.00 -28.29
C SER A 379 -33.34 -46.55 -28.88
N ALA A 380 -33.74 -47.29 -29.89
CA ALA A 380 -34.73 -47.06 -30.90
C ALA A 380 -36.17 -47.32 -30.45
N SER A 381 -37.07 -46.89 -31.33
CA SER A 381 -38.35 -47.45 -31.76
C SER A 381 -39.64 -46.87 -31.18
N GLY A 382 -40.50 -46.45 -32.09
CA GLY A 382 -41.93 -46.42 -31.93
C GLY A 382 -42.68 -45.17 -32.33
N SER A 383 -42.95 -44.94 -33.60
CA SER A 383 -44.11 -44.17 -34.09
C SER A 383 -45.38 -45.06 -33.99
N PRO A 384 -46.65 -44.56 -34.19
CA PRO A 384 -47.07 -43.34 -34.92
C PRO A 384 -48.37 -42.66 -34.41
N SER A 385 -48.72 -41.62 -35.15
CA SER A 385 -50.07 -41.13 -35.53
C SER A 385 -50.70 -39.99 -34.82
N ALA A 386 -50.81 -38.96 -35.60
CA ALA A 386 -51.97 -38.18 -36.10
C ALA A 386 -52.78 -37.44 -35.04
N SER A 387 -53.21 -36.21 -35.23
CA SER A 387 -53.84 -35.47 -36.35
C SER A 387 -54.23 -34.06 -35.91
N HIS A 388 -54.23 -33.15 -36.89
CA HIS A 388 -55.13 -32.02 -37.11
C HIS A 388 -55.26 -30.93 -36.02
N SER A 389 -55.37 -29.68 -36.28
CA SER A 389 -55.65 -28.85 -37.46
C SER A 389 -55.62 -27.39 -37.09
N SER A 390 -55.18 -26.60 -38.01
CA SER A 390 -55.75 -25.38 -38.60
C SER A 390 -55.78 -24.07 -37.77
N SER A 391 -55.15 -23.13 -38.35
CA SER A 391 -55.59 -21.86 -38.97
C SER A 391 -55.61 -20.68 -38.00
N SER A 392 -55.27 -19.46 -38.33
CA SER A 392 -54.98 -18.74 -39.58
C SER A 392 -54.76 -17.26 -39.23
N HIS A 393 -53.98 -16.58 -40.06
CA HIS A 393 -54.03 -15.14 -40.43
C HIS A 393 -53.55 -14.14 -39.35
N GLY A 394 -52.76 -13.14 -39.65
CA GLY A 394 -52.42 -12.44 -40.86
C GLY A 394 -51.42 -11.34 -40.61
N ALA A 395 -50.73 -11.13 -41.55
CA ALA A 395 -49.97 -10.18 -42.31
C ALA A 395 -49.70 -8.74 -41.76
N SER A 396 -48.51 -8.38 -42.08
CA SER A 396 -47.96 -7.13 -42.67
C SER A 396 -47.18 -6.29 -41.66
N GLY A 397 -46.00 -5.82 -41.93
CA GLY A 397 -45.23 -5.47 -43.07
C GLY A 397 -43.90 -4.88 -42.60
N SER A 398 -42.87 -5.20 -43.32
CA SER A 398 -41.54 -4.57 -43.23
C SER A 398 -41.56 -3.13 -43.78
N PRO A 399 -40.53 -2.32 -43.55
CA PRO A 399 -39.28 -2.53 -44.28
C PRO A 399 -37.97 -2.30 -43.54
N GLN A 400 -36.95 -2.92 -44.13
CA GLN A 400 -35.52 -2.80 -43.90
C GLN A 400 -34.98 -1.37 -43.92
N ALA A 401 -33.98 -1.11 -43.09
CA ALA A 401 -32.84 -0.31 -43.48
C ALA A 401 -31.58 -0.84 -42.85
N ASN A 402 -30.72 -1.24 -43.73
CA ASN A 402 -29.37 -1.73 -43.57
C ASN A 402 -28.45 -0.56 -43.18
N GLN A 403 -27.63 -0.72 -42.12
CA GLN A 403 -26.34 -0.03 -42.12
C GLN A 403 -25.31 -0.76 -41.29
N LYS A 404 -24.10 -0.74 -41.83
CA LYS A 404 -22.91 -1.49 -41.57
C LYS A 404 -22.25 -1.22 -40.24
N SER A 405 -21.61 -2.27 -39.77
CA SER A 405 -20.47 -2.38 -38.86
C SER A 405 -19.44 -1.24 -38.96
N GLY A 406 -19.09 -0.67 -37.83
CA GLY A 406 -17.87 0.08 -37.59
C GLY A 406 -17.47 -0.13 -36.15
N ALA A 407 -16.49 -1.00 -35.95
CA ALA A 407 -15.83 -1.15 -34.66
C ALA A 407 -14.87 0.02 -34.50
N GLU A 408 -15.15 0.92 -33.60
CA GLU A 408 -14.16 1.87 -33.12
C GLU A 408 -13.87 1.60 -31.65
N HIS A 409 -12.61 1.29 -31.42
CA HIS A 409 -12.00 1.23 -30.08
C HIS A 409 -12.03 2.61 -29.46
N PHE A 410 -12.84 2.81 -28.44
CA PHE A 410 -12.67 3.93 -27.52
C PHE A 410 -11.85 3.49 -26.32
N SER A 411 -10.58 3.88 -26.35
CA SER A 411 -9.73 3.97 -25.16
C SER A 411 -10.22 5.14 -24.33
N ALA A 412 -10.91 4.89 -23.24
CA ALA A 412 -11.28 5.92 -22.27
C ALA A 412 -10.13 6.07 -21.26
N ALA A 413 -9.17 6.93 -21.59
CA ALA A 413 -8.31 7.53 -20.59
C ALA A 413 -9.13 8.62 -19.90
N SER A 414 -9.68 8.33 -18.74
CA SER A 414 -10.22 9.35 -17.85
C SER A 414 -9.08 10.07 -17.15
N LEU A 415 -8.61 11.13 -17.76
CA LEU A 415 -7.82 12.17 -17.12
C LEU A 415 -8.72 12.91 -16.13
N VAL A 416 -8.57 12.60 -14.84
CA VAL A 416 -9.04 13.48 -13.78
C VAL A 416 -8.05 14.64 -13.69
N LEU A 417 -8.42 15.75 -14.30
CA LEU A 417 -7.69 17.00 -14.25
C LEU A 417 -7.95 17.65 -12.90
N SER A 418 -7.12 17.38 -11.91
CA SER A 418 -7.11 18.16 -10.66
C SER A 418 -6.08 19.27 -10.81
N GLY A 419 -6.54 20.42 -11.29
CA GLY A 419 -5.73 21.64 -11.34
C GLY A 419 -5.48 22.19 -9.93
N VAL A 420 -4.27 22.06 -9.44
CA VAL A 420 -3.81 22.79 -8.25
C VAL A 420 -3.06 24.02 -8.72
N VAL A 421 -3.69 25.18 -8.64
CA VAL A 421 -3.01 26.46 -8.77
C VAL A 421 -2.44 26.82 -7.39
N ALA A 422 -1.17 26.58 -7.17
CA ALA A 422 -0.46 27.08 -5.99
C ALA A 422 -0.07 28.53 -6.20
N ALA A 423 -0.78 29.48 -5.56
CA ALA A 423 -0.34 30.85 -5.45
C ALA A 423 0.64 30.97 -4.27
N MET A 424 1.94 31.00 -4.55
CA MET A 424 2.94 31.43 -3.57
C MET A 424 2.97 32.95 -3.48
N ALA A 425 2.46 33.51 -2.39
CA ALA A 425 2.70 34.88 -2.01
C ALA A 425 4.11 34.99 -1.38
N ALA A 426 5.03 35.63 -2.10
CA ALA A 426 6.34 36.01 -1.57
C ALA A 426 6.16 37.08 -0.49
N VAL A 427 6.48 36.79 0.75
CA VAL A 427 6.69 37.78 1.80
C VAL A 427 8.19 38.07 1.85
N ALA A 428 8.60 39.17 1.19
CA ALA A 428 9.87 39.82 1.43
C ALA A 428 9.70 40.74 2.65
N GLY A 429 10.17 40.31 3.79
CA GLY A 429 10.29 41.12 5.02
C GLY A 429 11.71 41.65 5.17
N SER A 430 11.91 42.91 4.87
CA SER A 430 13.11 43.68 5.15
C SER A 430 13.38 43.73 6.65
N VAL A 431 14.59 43.36 7.05
CA VAL A 431 15.16 43.73 8.35
C VAL A 431 16.25 44.78 8.10
N LEU A 432 16.00 46.01 8.50
CA LEU A 432 16.98 47.05 8.76
C LEU A 432 16.59 47.71 10.09
N SER A 433 17.40 47.52 11.10
CA SER A 433 17.94 48.32 12.16
C SER A 433 18.21 47.50 13.42
#